data_3c4e43546ed63768891d148128dbbb84
#
_entry.id   3c4e43546ed63768891d148128dbbb84
#
_cell.length_a   1.000
_cell.length_b   1.000
_cell.length_c   1.000
_cell.angle_alpha   90.00
_cell.angle_beta   90.00
_cell.angle_gamma   90.00
#
_symmetry.space_group_name_H-M   'P 1'
#
loop_
_entity.id
_entity.type
_entity.pdbx_description
1 polymer ?
#
loop_
_entity_poly.entity_id
_entity_poly.type
_entity_poly.pdbx_seq_one_letter_code
_entity_poly.pdbx_strand_id
1 'polypeptide(L)'
;VSCRLSPGTVSFSGTLEQAYTLCLWSRLANRVVWVLAEGPCDSADELYDTASSVDWQQHLRPSNTLSVQFNGTNHAIKNSQFGAVRIKDAIVDQFMEELDQRPSVEKKFSDFPIWARVHRDNVVIGLDMSGNSLHQRAYRSKTGEAPLKEHVACAMLIRSGWTANTDKPLPDLFCGSGTIAIEA
;
A
#
# COMPACT_ATOMS: atom_id res chain seq x y z
N VAL A 1 4.41 -20.81 4.24
CA VAL A 1 4.24 -19.70 3.27
C VAL A 1 5.60 -19.35 2.71
N SER A 2 5.79 -19.46 1.40
CA SER A 2 7.02 -18.99 0.73
C SER A 2 6.93 -17.46 0.57
N CYS A 3 7.96 -16.74 1.04
CA CYS A 3 8.03 -15.30 0.90
C CYS A 3 9.15 -14.90 -0.08
N ARG A 4 8.86 -13.95 -0.95
CA ARG A 4 9.85 -13.29 -1.82
C ARG A 4 10.19 -11.92 -1.27
N LEU A 5 11.45 -11.68 -1.02
CA LEU A 5 11.95 -10.40 -0.51
C LEU A 5 12.42 -9.52 -1.67
N SER A 6 11.99 -8.27 -1.63
CA SER A 6 12.45 -7.20 -2.54
C SER A 6 12.71 -5.93 -1.71
N PRO A 7 13.48 -4.96 -2.17
CA PRO A 7 13.74 -3.74 -1.42
C PRO A 7 12.44 -3.04 -0.98
N GLY A 8 12.21 -3.01 0.34
CA GLY A 8 11.04 -2.41 0.96
C GLY A 8 9.71 -3.15 0.74
N THR A 9 9.76 -4.39 0.25
CA THR A 9 8.54 -5.18 -0.03
C THR A 9 8.76 -6.65 0.30
N VAL A 10 7.73 -7.28 0.84
CA VAL A 10 7.65 -8.73 1.04
C VAL A 10 6.42 -9.22 0.29
N SER A 11 6.61 -10.10 -0.68
CA SER A 11 5.52 -10.74 -1.42
C SER A 11 5.36 -12.18 -0.96
N PHE A 12 4.13 -12.63 -0.83
CA PHE A 12 3.80 -13.99 -0.47
C PHE A 12 2.42 -14.37 -1.02
N SER A 13 2.16 -15.66 -1.15
CA SER A 13 0.83 -16.18 -1.45
C SER A 13 0.14 -16.59 -0.14
N GLY A 14 -1.10 -16.16 0.03
CA GLY A 14 -1.86 -16.40 1.24
C GLY A 14 -3.36 -16.25 1.05
N THR A 15 -4.11 -16.42 2.13
CA THR A 15 -5.56 -16.22 2.17
C THR A 15 -5.92 -14.78 2.50
N LEU A 16 -7.17 -14.41 2.21
CA LEU A 16 -7.72 -13.10 2.58
C LEU A 16 -7.69 -12.89 4.11
N GLU A 17 -7.96 -13.93 4.89
CA GLU A 17 -7.87 -13.91 6.35
C GLU A 17 -6.45 -13.57 6.83
N GLN A 18 -5.42 -14.15 6.19
CA GLN A 18 -4.03 -13.83 6.49
C GLN A 18 -3.68 -12.37 6.15
N ALA A 19 -4.23 -11.84 5.06
CA ALA A 19 -4.05 -10.44 4.71
C ALA A 19 -4.70 -9.50 5.75
N TYR A 20 -5.92 -9.79 6.21
CA TYR A 20 -6.55 -9.06 7.31
C TYR A 20 -5.77 -9.19 8.63
N THR A 21 -5.27 -10.38 8.93
CA THR A 21 -4.42 -10.60 10.10
C THR A 21 -3.17 -9.73 10.05
N LEU A 22 -2.54 -9.59 8.89
CA LEU A 22 -1.41 -8.68 8.71
C LEU A 22 -1.80 -7.21 8.90
N CYS A 23 -2.95 -6.78 8.40
CA CYS A 23 -3.42 -5.41 8.62
C CYS A 23 -3.64 -5.11 10.11
N LEU A 24 -4.15 -6.08 10.88
CA LEU A 24 -4.45 -5.90 12.30
C LEU A 24 -3.22 -6.02 13.21
N TRP A 25 -2.33 -6.95 12.92
CA TRP A 25 -1.26 -7.34 13.85
C TRP A 25 0.14 -6.92 13.44
N SER A 26 0.37 -6.60 12.17
CA SER A 26 1.72 -6.24 11.74
C SER A 26 2.16 -4.89 12.32
N ARG A 27 3.27 -4.91 13.04
CA ARG A 27 3.91 -3.69 13.55
C ARG A 27 4.96 -3.12 12.58
N LEU A 28 5.30 -3.86 11.53
CA LEU A 28 6.33 -3.49 10.55
C LEU A 28 5.75 -3.07 9.21
N ALA A 29 4.62 -3.64 8.80
CA ALA A 29 4.01 -3.31 7.53
C ALA A 29 3.49 -1.87 7.54
N ASN A 30 3.72 -1.17 6.43
CA ASN A 30 3.14 0.14 6.19
C ASN A 30 1.84 0.03 5.38
N ARG A 31 1.81 -0.95 4.47
CA ARG A 31 0.65 -1.29 3.63
C ARG A 31 0.60 -2.79 3.39
N VAL A 32 -0.60 -3.29 3.23
CA VAL A 32 -0.90 -4.64 2.73
C VAL A 32 -1.68 -4.47 1.44
N VAL A 33 -1.15 -5.00 0.34
CA VAL A 33 -1.73 -4.87 -0.99
C VAL A 33 -2.09 -6.26 -1.50
N TRP A 34 -3.34 -6.43 -1.90
CA TRP A 34 -3.77 -7.61 -2.64
C TRP A 34 -3.46 -7.39 -4.11
N VAL A 35 -2.42 -8.06 -4.61
CA VAL A 35 -1.97 -7.93 -5.99
C VAL A 35 -2.99 -8.56 -6.93
N LEU A 36 -3.45 -7.79 -7.92
CA LEU A 36 -4.38 -8.21 -8.94
C LEU A 36 -3.70 -8.43 -10.30
N ALA A 37 -2.73 -7.57 -10.63
CA ALA A 37 -1.93 -7.72 -11.85
C ALA A 37 -0.47 -7.32 -11.60
N GLU A 38 0.41 -7.97 -12.35
CA GLU A 38 1.83 -7.60 -12.49
C GLU A 38 2.19 -7.73 -13.96
N GLY A 39 2.80 -6.70 -14.54
CA GLY A 39 3.12 -6.71 -15.96
C GLY A 39 4.10 -5.61 -16.37
N PRO A 40 4.42 -5.54 -17.68
CA PRO A 40 5.32 -4.55 -18.22
C PRO A 40 4.76 -3.13 -18.09
N CYS A 41 5.65 -2.15 -18.02
CA CYS A 41 5.34 -0.73 -17.95
C CYS A 41 6.45 0.10 -18.60
N ASP A 42 6.85 -0.29 -19.79
CA ASP A 42 7.86 0.38 -20.62
C ASP A 42 7.24 1.51 -21.48
N SER A 43 5.93 1.54 -21.51
CA SER A 43 5.11 2.59 -22.16
C SER A 43 3.83 2.87 -21.37
N ALA A 44 3.15 3.94 -21.74
CA ALA A 44 1.82 4.26 -21.18
C ALA A 44 0.75 3.25 -21.64
N ASP A 45 0.93 2.66 -22.80
CA ASP A 45 -0.01 1.67 -23.36
C ASP A 45 0.16 0.33 -22.63
N GLU A 46 1.38 -0.12 -22.37
CA GLU A 46 1.62 -1.31 -21.55
C GLU A 46 1.06 -1.16 -20.12
N LEU A 47 1.16 0.04 -19.52
CA LEU A 47 0.52 0.29 -18.23
C LEU A 47 -1.00 0.15 -18.32
N TYR A 48 -1.60 0.68 -19.38
CA TYR A 48 -3.02 0.57 -19.63
C TYR A 48 -3.43 -0.90 -19.85
N ASP A 49 -2.71 -1.63 -20.69
CA ASP A 49 -2.97 -3.04 -21.01
C ASP A 49 -2.84 -3.92 -19.75
N THR A 50 -1.81 -3.68 -18.93
CA THR A 50 -1.66 -4.37 -17.64
C THR A 50 -2.85 -4.08 -16.71
N ALA A 51 -3.33 -2.85 -16.65
CA ALA A 51 -4.50 -2.51 -15.85
C ALA A 51 -5.79 -3.11 -16.41
N SER A 52 -5.94 -3.15 -17.74
CA SER A 52 -7.11 -3.73 -18.43
C SER A 52 -7.15 -5.26 -18.35
N SER A 53 -6.02 -5.92 -18.06
CA SER A 53 -5.98 -7.38 -17.88
C SER A 53 -6.72 -7.88 -16.64
N VAL A 54 -7.05 -6.97 -15.71
CA VAL A 54 -7.83 -7.30 -14.51
C VAL A 54 -9.32 -7.22 -14.84
N ASP A 55 -10.07 -8.24 -14.48
CA ASP A 55 -11.54 -8.19 -14.50
C ASP A 55 -12.03 -7.39 -13.28
N TRP A 56 -12.18 -6.08 -13.47
CA TRP A 56 -12.53 -5.16 -12.38
C TRP A 56 -13.93 -5.38 -11.85
N GLN A 57 -14.85 -5.96 -12.61
CA GLN A 57 -16.23 -6.22 -12.17
C GLN A 57 -16.31 -7.32 -11.10
N GLN A 58 -15.30 -8.19 -11.01
CA GLN A 58 -15.19 -9.14 -9.90
C GLN A 58 -14.87 -8.46 -8.57
N HIS A 59 -14.35 -7.23 -8.60
CA HIS A 59 -13.87 -6.55 -7.42
C HIS A 59 -14.74 -5.34 -7.02
N LEU A 60 -15.24 -4.57 -7.98
CA LEU A 60 -15.99 -3.36 -7.70
C LEU A 60 -17.25 -3.26 -8.58
N ARG A 61 -18.22 -2.50 -8.12
CA ARG A 61 -19.48 -2.22 -8.83
C ARG A 61 -19.48 -0.78 -9.35
N PRO A 62 -20.28 -0.43 -10.38
CA PRO A 62 -20.38 0.94 -10.87
C PRO A 62 -20.78 1.97 -9.82
N SER A 63 -21.53 1.54 -8.79
CA SER A 63 -21.94 2.39 -7.66
C SER A 63 -20.84 2.69 -6.65
N ASN A 64 -19.72 1.96 -6.72
CA ASN A 64 -18.59 2.18 -5.82
C ASN A 64 -17.74 3.37 -6.28
N THR A 65 -17.08 3.98 -5.32
CA THR A 65 -16.04 4.98 -5.57
C THR A 65 -14.67 4.34 -5.61
N LEU A 66 -13.80 4.80 -6.50
CA LEU A 66 -12.43 4.33 -6.60
C LEU A 66 -11.41 5.47 -6.45
N SER A 67 -10.24 5.14 -5.96
CA SER A 67 -9.06 6.01 -6.02
C SER A 67 -7.87 5.22 -6.53
N VAL A 68 -6.93 5.89 -7.21
CA VAL A 68 -5.70 5.27 -7.66
C VAL A 68 -4.51 6.03 -7.09
N GLN A 69 -3.69 5.34 -6.30
CA GLN A 69 -2.41 5.83 -5.82
C GLN A 69 -1.29 5.16 -6.60
N PHE A 70 -0.60 5.91 -7.44
CA PHE A 70 0.52 5.42 -8.22
C PHE A 70 1.84 5.86 -7.60
N ASN A 71 2.80 4.94 -7.45
CA ASN A 71 4.08 5.16 -6.81
C ASN A 71 5.24 4.79 -7.72
N GLY A 72 6.29 5.61 -7.67
CA GLY A 72 7.47 5.45 -8.51
C GLY A 72 7.32 6.15 -9.85
N THR A 73 8.42 6.16 -10.58
CA THR A 73 8.55 6.71 -11.93
C THR A 73 9.57 5.88 -12.69
N ASN A 74 9.45 5.86 -13.99
CA ASN A 74 10.46 5.31 -14.91
C ASN A 74 10.62 6.23 -16.13
N HIS A 75 11.29 5.76 -17.18
CA HIS A 75 11.49 6.57 -18.38
C HIS A 75 10.18 6.88 -19.13
N ALA A 76 9.19 5.98 -19.08
CA ALA A 76 7.89 6.15 -19.74
C ALA A 76 6.89 6.93 -18.85
N ILE A 77 6.82 6.59 -17.57
CA ILE A 77 5.89 7.22 -16.62
C ILE A 77 6.68 8.18 -15.70
N LYS A 78 6.85 9.41 -16.16
CA LYS A 78 7.62 10.45 -15.44
C LYS A 78 6.84 11.13 -14.32
N ASN A 79 5.52 10.97 -14.29
CA ASN A 79 4.63 11.61 -13.33
C ASN A 79 3.65 10.58 -12.74
N SER A 80 3.64 10.43 -11.43
CA SER A 80 2.74 9.51 -10.73
C SER A 80 1.26 9.84 -10.94
N GLN A 81 0.91 11.11 -11.09
CA GLN A 81 -0.47 11.51 -11.40
C GLN A 81 -0.90 11.01 -12.79
N PHE A 82 0.00 11.05 -13.78
CA PHE A 82 -0.27 10.50 -15.10
C PHE A 82 -0.47 8.99 -15.04
N GLY A 83 0.40 8.26 -14.32
CA GLY A 83 0.25 6.81 -14.12
C GLY A 83 -1.08 6.45 -13.44
N ALA A 84 -1.47 7.22 -12.41
CA ALA A 84 -2.75 7.02 -11.75
C ALA A 84 -3.96 7.25 -12.68
N VAL A 85 -3.90 8.28 -13.52
CA VAL A 85 -4.96 8.57 -14.51
C VAL A 85 -5.04 7.44 -15.53
N ARG A 86 -3.91 6.93 -16.02
CA ARG A 86 -3.88 5.87 -17.03
C ARG A 86 -4.50 4.55 -16.52
N ILE A 87 -4.23 4.16 -15.28
CA ILE A 87 -4.90 3.01 -14.63
C ILE A 87 -6.40 3.29 -14.46
N LYS A 88 -6.75 4.48 -13.98
CA LYS A 88 -8.16 4.88 -13.83
C LYS A 88 -8.90 4.81 -15.17
N ASP A 89 -8.28 5.25 -16.28
CA ASP A 89 -8.89 5.20 -17.61
C ASP A 89 -9.17 3.75 -18.02
N ALA A 90 -8.21 2.83 -17.86
CA ALA A 90 -8.41 1.41 -18.14
C ALA A 90 -9.60 0.80 -17.37
N ILE A 91 -9.75 1.17 -16.10
CA ILE A 91 -10.88 0.70 -15.29
C ILE A 91 -12.21 1.27 -15.79
N VAL A 92 -12.25 2.58 -16.02
CA VAL A 92 -13.47 3.26 -16.46
C VAL A 92 -13.90 2.76 -17.84
N ASP A 93 -12.96 2.59 -18.75
CA ASP A 93 -13.25 2.12 -20.11
C ASP A 93 -13.88 0.72 -20.10
N GLN A 94 -13.35 -0.20 -19.27
CA GLN A 94 -13.93 -1.54 -19.10
C GLN A 94 -15.39 -1.49 -18.61
N PHE A 95 -15.69 -0.63 -17.63
CA PHE A 95 -17.07 -0.46 -17.15
C PHE A 95 -17.99 0.23 -18.16
N MET A 96 -17.47 1.15 -18.94
CA MET A 96 -18.24 1.81 -20.01
C MET A 96 -18.54 0.87 -21.17
N GLU A 97 -17.56 0.04 -21.58
CA GLU A 97 -17.72 -0.91 -22.68
C GLU A 97 -18.73 -2.01 -22.36
N GLU A 98 -18.71 -2.53 -21.12
CA GLU A 98 -19.51 -3.69 -20.75
C GLU A 98 -20.87 -3.33 -20.12
N LEU A 99 -20.96 -2.21 -19.40
CA LEU A 99 -22.14 -1.86 -18.59
C LEU A 99 -22.74 -0.50 -18.96
N ASP A 100 -22.08 0.30 -19.80
CA ASP A 100 -22.44 1.70 -20.07
C ASP A 100 -22.61 2.54 -18.78
N GLN A 101 -21.77 2.24 -17.77
CA GLN A 101 -21.77 2.89 -16.46
C GLN A 101 -20.36 3.27 -16.06
N ARG A 102 -20.22 4.45 -15.45
CA ARG A 102 -18.94 4.98 -15.05
C ARG A 102 -18.81 4.99 -13.51
N PRO A 103 -17.85 4.25 -12.92
CA PRO A 103 -17.54 4.37 -11.50
C PRO A 103 -17.05 5.78 -11.15
N SER A 104 -17.45 6.27 -10.00
CA SER A 104 -17.04 7.58 -9.50
C SER A 104 -15.62 7.52 -8.92
N VAL A 105 -14.88 8.61 -9.08
CA VAL A 105 -13.52 8.74 -8.52
C VAL A 105 -13.55 9.65 -7.31
N GLU A 106 -13.08 9.13 -6.17
CA GLU A 106 -12.95 9.91 -4.95
C GLU A 106 -11.54 9.76 -4.37
N LYS A 107 -10.87 10.91 -4.13
CA LYS A 107 -9.49 10.90 -3.63
C LYS A 107 -9.37 10.54 -2.15
N LYS A 108 -10.42 10.80 -1.37
CA LYS A 108 -10.45 10.53 0.07
C LYS A 108 -11.63 9.62 0.38
N PHE A 109 -11.39 8.59 1.15
CA PHE A 109 -12.42 7.64 1.59
C PHE A 109 -13.14 6.91 0.46
N SER A 110 -12.40 6.58 -0.63
CA SER A 110 -12.94 5.72 -1.69
C SER A 110 -13.21 4.31 -1.15
N ASP A 111 -14.27 3.68 -1.69
CA ASP A 111 -14.62 2.29 -1.35
C ASP A 111 -13.50 1.32 -1.80
N PHE A 112 -12.88 1.62 -2.95
CA PHE A 112 -11.81 0.80 -3.54
C PHE A 112 -10.54 1.63 -3.77
N PRO A 113 -9.62 1.65 -2.80
CA PRO A 113 -8.32 2.26 -2.96
C PRO A 113 -7.40 1.31 -3.76
N ILE A 114 -7.11 1.66 -5.00
CA ILE A 114 -6.19 0.94 -5.86
C ILE A 114 -4.80 1.50 -5.64
N TRP A 115 -3.86 0.60 -5.41
CA TRP A 115 -2.46 0.91 -5.26
C TRP A 115 -1.65 0.34 -6.41
N ALA A 116 -0.79 1.16 -6.98
CA ALA A 116 0.12 0.72 -8.03
C ALA A 116 1.53 1.21 -7.75
N ARG A 117 2.51 0.42 -8.14
CA ARG A 117 3.93 0.78 -8.06
C ARG A 117 4.66 0.32 -9.30
N VAL A 118 5.32 1.26 -9.95
CA VAL A 118 6.29 0.97 -11.00
C VAL A 118 7.68 0.83 -10.39
N HIS A 119 8.41 -0.18 -10.81
CA HIS A 119 9.82 -0.37 -10.49
C HIS A 119 10.54 -0.86 -11.75
N ARG A 120 11.48 -0.06 -12.25
CA ARG A 120 12.06 -0.25 -13.57
C ARG A 120 10.95 -0.29 -14.62
N ASP A 121 10.86 -1.36 -15.41
CA ASP A 121 9.92 -1.53 -16.51
C ASP A 121 8.77 -2.48 -16.16
N ASN A 122 8.50 -2.67 -14.86
CA ASN A 122 7.38 -3.47 -14.37
C ASN A 122 6.49 -2.66 -13.43
N VAL A 123 5.19 -2.93 -13.51
CA VAL A 123 4.18 -2.38 -12.60
C VAL A 123 3.49 -3.51 -11.83
N VAL A 124 3.22 -3.24 -10.57
CA VAL A 124 2.33 -4.06 -9.73
C VAL A 124 1.10 -3.24 -9.44
N ILE A 125 -0.08 -3.79 -9.68
CA ILE A 125 -1.39 -3.17 -9.44
C ILE A 125 -2.18 -4.04 -8.49
N GLY A 126 -2.80 -3.45 -7.49
CA GLY A 126 -3.59 -4.21 -6.52
C GLY A 126 -4.52 -3.34 -5.68
N LEU A 127 -5.31 -3.98 -4.83
CA LEU A 127 -6.17 -3.31 -3.86
C LEU A 127 -5.40 -3.04 -2.55
N ASP A 128 -5.44 -1.81 -2.07
CA ASP A 128 -4.88 -1.46 -0.76
C ASP A 128 -5.85 -1.89 0.34
N MET A 129 -5.51 -2.94 1.05
CA MET A 129 -6.31 -3.48 2.15
C MET A 129 -6.11 -2.74 3.47
N SER A 130 -5.14 -1.82 3.52
CA SER A 130 -4.78 -1.13 4.77
C SER A 130 -5.69 0.06 5.08
N GLY A 131 -6.36 0.63 4.07
CA GLY A 131 -7.06 1.90 4.15
C GLY A 131 -6.08 3.05 4.36
N ASN A 132 -5.79 3.39 5.62
CA ASN A 132 -4.71 4.33 5.96
C ASN A 132 -3.37 3.62 6.12
N SER A 133 -2.29 4.40 6.20
CA SER A 133 -0.97 3.87 6.46
C SER A 133 -0.91 3.20 7.83
N LEU A 134 -0.58 1.90 7.91
CA LEU A 134 -0.65 1.09 9.13
C LEU A 134 0.28 1.55 10.26
N HIS A 135 1.28 2.40 9.95
CA HIS A 135 2.11 2.99 11.00
C HIS A 135 1.37 4.06 11.81
N GLN A 136 0.28 4.64 11.29
CA GLN A 136 -0.54 5.63 11.98
C GLN A 136 -1.48 4.94 12.99
N ARG A 137 -0.97 4.63 14.17
CA ARG A 137 -1.71 3.84 15.19
C ARG A 137 -2.59 4.68 16.11
N ALA A 138 -2.82 5.93 15.79
CA ALA A 138 -3.74 6.85 16.46
C ALA A 138 -3.46 7.13 17.97
N TYR A 139 -2.35 6.62 18.55
CA TYR A 139 -2.03 6.91 19.95
C TYR A 139 -1.38 8.29 20.15
N ARG A 140 -1.00 8.97 19.06
CA ARG A 140 -0.37 10.29 19.15
C ARG A 140 -1.42 11.39 19.23
N SER A 141 -1.52 12.03 20.38
CA SER A 141 -2.34 13.24 20.56
C SER A 141 -1.63 14.50 20.08
N LYS A 142 -0.29 14.52 20.14
CA LYS A 142 0.56 15.62 19.66
C LYS A 142 1.75 15.05 18.90
N THR A 143 2.02 15.60 17.72
CA THR A 143 3.18 15.25 16.91
C THR A 143 4.15 16.43 16.90
N GLY A 144 5.44 16.17 17.08
CA GLY A 144 6.49 17.14 16.80
C GLY A 144 6.63 17.38 15.29
N GLU A 145 7.55 18.27 14.90
CA GLU A 145 7.78 18.61 13.49
C GLU A 145 8.22 17.42 12.63
N ALA A 146 8.97 16.45 13.19
CA ALA A 146 9.46 15.27 12.49
C ALA A 146 9.43 14.01 13.39
N PRO A 147 8.24 13.44 13.68
CA PRO A 147 8.13 12.30 14.57
C PRO A 147 8.69 11.02 13.92
N LEU A 148 9.38 10.20 14.72
CA LEU A 148 9.78 8.86 14.27
C LEU A 148 8.53 8.03 13.96
N LYS A 149 8.50 7.39 12.79
CA LYS A 149 7.37 6.53 12.41
C LYS A 149 7.35 5.27 13.26
N GLU A 150 6.16 4.83 13.66
CA GLU A 150 5.93 3.72 14.58
C GLU A 150 6.56 2.41 14.09
N HIS A 151 6.37 2.05 12.82
CA HIS A 151 6.96 0.84 12.24
C HIS A 151 8.49 0.88 12.18
N VAL A 152 9.09 2.07 12.07
CA VAL A 152 10.56 2.24 12.13
C VAL A 152 11.05 2.03 13.56
N ALA A 153 10.37 2.59 14.56
CA ALA A 153 10.70 2.36 15.97
C ALA A 153 10.64 0.87 16.33
N CYS A 154 9.57 0.19 15.92
CA CYS A 154 9.43 -1.26 16.10
C CYS A 154 10.57 -2.04 15.41
N ALA A 155 10.92 -1.68 14.18
CA ALA A 155 12.03 -2.31 13.47
C ALA A 155 13.38 -2.12 14.17
N MET A 156 13.61 -0.95 14.77
CA MET A 156 14.83 -0.66 15.57
C MET A 156 14.88 -1.53 16.80
N LEU A 157 13.78 -1.66 17.53
CA LEU A 157 13.68 -2.54 18.71
C LEU A 157 13.97 -4.01 18.37
N ILE A 158 13.36 -4.53 17.32
CA ILE A 158 13.60 -5.90 16.85
C ILE A 158 15.08 -6.08 16.44
N ARG A 159 15.65 -5.13 15.71
CA ARG A 159 17.06 -5.17 15.28
C ARG A 159 18.04 -5.09 16.43
N SER A 160 17.71 -4.39 17.52
CA SER A 160 18.53 -4.32 18.73
C SER A 160 18.51 -5.60 19.56
N GLY A 161 17.62 -6.55 19.23
CA GLY A 161 17.40 -7.77 20.01
C GLY A 161 16.63 -7.53 21.30
N TRP A 162 16.03 -6.33 21.47
CA TRP A 162 15.18 -6.07 22.63
C TRP A 162 13.81 -6.73 22.44
N THR A 163 13.29 -7.35 23.49
CA THR A 163 11.95 -7.94 23.51
C THR A 163 11.23 -7.56 24.79
N ALA A 164 9.91 -7.45 24.73
CA ALA A 164 9.08 -7.09 25.89
C ALA A 164 9.21 -8.05 27.11
N ASN A 165 9.74 -9.24 26.91
CA ASN A 165 9.95 -10.25 27.94
C ASN A 165 11.37 -10.20 28.53
N THR A 166 12.16 -9.18 28.24
CA THR A 166 13.48 -9.02 28.85
C THR A 166 13.41 -8.24 30.15
N ASP A 167 14.12 -8.68 31.16
CA ASP A 167 14.30 -7.92 32.41
C ASP A 167 15.28 -6.74 32.28
N LYS A 168 15.81 -6.52 31.08
CA LYS A 168 16.75 -5.44 30.82
C LYS A 168 16.02 -4.12 30.66
N PRO A 169 16.46 -3.03 31.29
CA PRO A 169 15.89 -1.70 31.04
C PRO A 169 16.16 -1.24 29.63
N LEU A 170 15.20 -0.50 29.05
CA LEU A 170 15.34 0.19 27.77
C LEU A 170 15.50 1.70 28.02
N PRO A 171 16.72 2.24 28.04
CA PRO A 171 16.92 3.69 28.15
C PRO A 171 16.65 4.35 26.79
N ASP A 172 15.77 5.34 26.77
CA ASP A 172 15.55 6.23 25.63
C ASP A 172 15.99 7.63 26.00
N LEU A 173 17.25 7.98 25.68
CA LEU A 173 17.89 9.24 26.07
C LEU A 173 17.38 10.45 25.26
N PHE A 174 16.71 10.22 24.15
CA PHE A 174 16.16 11.25 23.26
C PHE A 174 14.70 10.97 22.92
N CYS A 175 13.90 10.67 23.92
CA CYS A 175 12.57 10.07 23.78
C CYS A 175 11.59 10.85 22.89
N GLY A 176 11.75 12.17 22.77
CA GLY A 176 10.83 13.00 22.01
C GLY A 176 9.37 12.80 22.44
N SER A 177 8.53 12.28 21.54
CA SER A 177 7.13 11.92 21.85
C SER A 177 6.96 10.51 22.44
N GLY A 178 8.05 9.83 22.83
CA GLY A 178 8.02 8.52 23.43
C GLY A 178 7.76 7.36 22.48
N THR A 179 7.95 7.53 21.17
CA THR A 179 7.60 6.52 20.16
C THR A 179 8.29 5.18 20.41
N ILE A 180 9.59 5.19 20.72
CA ILE A 180 10.36 3.95 20.97
C ILE A 180 9.82 3.25 22.22
N ALA A 181 9.57 3.99 23.29
CA ALA A 181 9.05 3.43 24.56
C ALA A 181 7.62 2.85 24.40
N ILE A 182 6.78 3.48 23.56
CA ILE A 182 5.43 2.98 23.29
C ILE A 182 5.46 1.71 22.43
N GLU A 183 6.39 1.65 21.48
CA GLU A 183 6.54 0.50 20.58
C GLU A 183 7.32 -0.66 21.22
N ALA A 184 7.97 -0.46 22.36
CA ALA A 184 8.65 -1.51 23.12
C ALA A 184 7.66 -2.39 23.86
#